data_8956c9a316c58ab1615f02a935b6efbf
#
_entry.id   8956c9a316c58ab1615f02a935b6efbf
#
_cell.length_a   1.000
_cell.length_b   1.000
_cell.length_c   1.000
_cell.angle_alpha   90.00
_cell.angle_beta   90.00
_cell.angle_gamma   90.00
#
_symmetry.space_group_name_H-M   'P 1'
#
loop_
_entity.id
_entity.type
_entity.pdbx_description
1 polymer ?
#
loop_
_entity_poly.entity_id
_entity_poly.type
_entity_poly.pdbx_seq_one_letter_code
_entity_poly.pdbx_strand_id
1 'polypeptide(L)'
;IAAVTEEDTDTFLSEAISHGEGFGYADNFGYKFLVVKTGGNKNMVVFLDCQNEMQSVKTILLLSSAATVFCVLVVYLLVVLFSKKAIDPVVKSNERQKQFITDASHELKTPITVINTSLTVLEMDVGKQKWIDKALAQTDKLRGLVDSLVSLSRMDEEQPQVLCDFNISDAVYETAESFADFAKEKGHEIVTDIENDIVFKGNEYSVRQLISILTDNAVKYASVGSPIEISLKKSKRGVVIKCANLCENVDESELSKLFDRFYRGDKSRSSKGGYGIGLSLAKSICEAHKGDIFAKKIGENKIEFTAELKI
;
A
#
# COMPACT_ATOMS: atom_id res chain seq x y z
N ILE A 1 -7.92 40.51 -55.42
CA ILE A 1 -6.54 40.88 -55.82
C ILE A 1 -6.18 42.01 -54.84
N ALA A 2 -5.41 41.69 -53.82
CA ALA A 2 -4.84 42.73 -52.96
C ALA A 2 -3.84 43.54 -53.83
N ALA A 3 -4.08 44.80 -54.00
CA ALA A 3 -3.14 45.69 -54.70
C ALA A 3 -1.95 45.91 -53.78
N VAL A 4 -0.81 45.27 -54.08
CA VAL A 4 0.47 45.64 -53.47
C VAL A 4 0.79 47.06 -53.83
N THR A 5 1.03 47.91 -52.84
CA THR A 5 1.41 49.28 -53.08
C THR A 5 2.83 49.34 -53.64
N GLU A 6 3.20 50.42 -54.34
CA GLU A 6 4.57 50.62 -54.89
C GLU A 6 5.60 50.60 -53.79
N GLU A 7 5.25 51.13 -52.62
CA GLU A 7 6.14 51.18 -51.44
C GLU A 7 6.41 49.75 -50.80
N ASP A 8 5.35 48.92 -50.79
CA ASP A 8 5.48 47.50 -50.33
C ASP A 8 6.31 46.66 -51.32
N THR A 9 6.16 46.97 -52.65
CA THR A 9 6.92 46.27 -53.69
C THR A 9 8.41 46.49 -53.55
N ASP A 10 8.88 47.69 -53.24
CA ASP A 10 10.28 48.00 -53.02
C ASP A 10 10.85 47.32 -51.78
N THR A 11 10.06 47.25 -50.75
CA THR A 11 10.45 46.53 -49.51
C THR A 11 10.62 45.05 -49.78
N PHE A 12 9.65 44.39 -50.40
CA PHE A 12 9.71 42.95 -50.72
C PHE A 12 10.80 42.62 -51.72
N LEU A 13 11.06 43.52 -52.68
CA LEU A 13 12.14 43.40 -53.67
C LEU A 13 13.53 43.46 -52.98
N SER A 14 13.68 44.38 -52.04
CA SER A 14 14.94 44.52 -51.27
C SER A 14 15.19 43.31 -50.41
N GLU A 15 14.15 42.73 -49.77
CA GLU A 15 14.21 41.53 -48.98
C GLU A 15 14.61 40.30 -49.85
N ALA A 16 13.92 40.15 -51.00
CA ALA A 16 14.21 39.05 -51.93
C ALA A 16 15.62 39.14 -52.51
N ILE A 17 16.12 40.33 -52.86
CA ILE A 17 17.49 40.50 -53.38
C ILE A 17 18.52 40.23 -52.30
N SER A 18 18.29 40.62 -51.07
CA SER A 18 19.18 40.33 -49.94
C SER A 18 19.33 38.85 -49.64
N HIS A 19 18.30 38.03 -49.93
CA HIS A 19 18.31 36.59 -49.72
C HIS A 19 19.16 35.82 -50.74
N GLY A 20 19.41 36.41 -51.90
CA GLY A 20 20.17 35.80 -53.00
C GLY A 20 19.33 34.84 -53.86
N GLU A 21 20.03 34.04 -54.73
CA GLU A 21 19.33 33.09 -55.59
C GLU A 21 18.57 32.01 -54.76
N GLY A 22 17.32 31.77 -55.07
CA GLY A 22 16.53 30.70 -54.43
C GLY A 22 15.14 31.10 -54.07
N PHE A 23 14.50 30.28 -53.26
CA PHE A 23 13.19 30.52 -52.70
C PHE A 23 13.27 31.18 -51.33
N GLY A 24 12.34 32.11 -51.11
CA GLY A 24 12.14 32.72 -49.78
C GLY A 24 10.70 33.10 -49.53
N TYR A 25 10.45 33.71 -48.38
CA TYR A 25 9.17 34.25 -47.98
C TYR A 25 9.36 35.69 -47.56
N ALA A 26 8.41 36.54 -47.95
CA ALA A 26 8.32 37.93 -47.53
C ALA A 26 7.00 38.20 -46.81
N ASP A 27 6.93 39.25 -46.01
CA ASP A 27 5.73 39.66 -45.25
C ASP A 27 5.16 38.51 -44.38
N ASN A 28 5.96 38.02 -43.45
CA ASN A 28 5.53 36.96 -42.51
C ASN A 28 4.84 35.79 -43.21
N PHE A 29 5.39 35.31 -44.33
CA PHE A 29 4.90 34.23 -45.17
C PHE A 29 3.67 34.57 -46.03
N GLY A 30 3.29 35.84 -46.13
CA GLY A 30 2.19 36.27 -47.03
C GLY A 30 2.55 36.12 -48.51
N TYR A 31 3.82 36.31 -48.85
CA TYR A 31 4.33 36.17 -50.21
C TYR A 31 5.49 35.16 -50.24
N LYS A 32 5.47 34.29 -51.27
CA LYS A 32 6.61 33.41 -51.58
C LYS A 32 7.31 34.02 -52.78
N PHE A 33 8.64 34.12 -52.74
CA PHE A 33 9.43 34.61 -53.86
C PHE A 33 10.44 33.60 -54.35
N LEU A 34 10.78 33.75 -55.66
CA LEU A 34 11.85 33.05 -56.32
C LEU A 34 12.74 34.04 -57.00
N VAL A 35 14.03 34.05 -56.66
CA VAL A 35 15.04 34.87 -57.32
C VAL A 35 15.84 34.02 -58.28
N VAL A 36 15.87 34.38 -59.54
CA VAL A 36 16.61 33.72 -60.63
C VAL A 36 17.55 34.72 -61.33
N LYS A 37 18.82 34.39 -61.46
CA LYS A 37 19.76 35.19 -62.28
C LYS A 37 19.49 34.96 -63.74
N THR A 38 19.19 36.04 -64.42
CA THR A 38 19.04 36.08 -65.86
C THR A 38 20.31 36.74 -66.43
N GLY A 39 20.97 36.15 -67.43
CA GLY A 39 22.27 36.62 -67.95
C GLY A 39 22.36 38.14 -68.14
N GLY A 40 23.56 38.72 -67.83
CA GLY A 40 23.81 40.14 -67.97
C GLY A 40 23.64 40.99 -66.71
N ASN A 41 23.86 40.42 -65.53
CA ASN A 41 23.79 41.11 -64.22
C ASN A 41 22.35 41.55 -63.82
N LYS A 42 21.33 40.87 -64.34
CA LYS A 42 19.94 41.13 -64.02
C LYS A 42 19.35 39.95 -63.25
N ASN A 43 18.65 40.23 -62.15
CA ASN A 43 17.87 39.27 -61.38
C ASN A 43 16.37 39.39 -61.78
N MET A 44 15.72 38.27 -61.97
CA MET A 44 14.30 38.15 -62.09
C MET A 44 13.73 37.65 -60.75
N VAL A 45 12.77 38.40 -60.19
CA VAL A 45 12.11 38.00 -58.93
C VAL A 45 10.65 37.76 -59.25
N VAL A 46 10.14 36.57 -58.91
CA VAL A 46 8.75 36.20 -59.09
C VAL A 46 8.11 36.08 -57.71
N PHE A 47 7.05 36.80 -57.45
CA PHE A 47 6.29 36.73 -56.21
C PHE A 47 4.99 35.93 -56.46
N LEU A 48 4.66 35.08 -55.50
CA LEU A 48 3.40 34.35 -55.42
C LEU A 48 2.68 34.77 -54.16
N ASP A 49 1.46 35.27 -54.30
CA ASP A 49 0.59 35.60 -53.15
C ASP A 49 0.11 34.31 -52.49
N CYS A 50 0.47 34.12 -51.24
CA CYS A 50 0.10 32.99 -50.39
C CYS A 50 -0.76 33.41 -49.18
N GLN A 51 -1.24 34.64 -49.15
CA GLN A 51 -2.00 35.20 -48.02
C GLN A 51 -3.24 34.36 -47.68
N ASN A 52 -4.02 34.00 -48.69
CA ASN A 52 -5.27 33.23 -48.50
C ASN A 52 -4.97 31.81 -47.99
N GLU A 53 -3.93 31.13 -48.53
CA GLU A 53 -3.50 29.82 -48.06
C GLU A 53 -3.00 29.90 -46.61
N MET A 54 -2.22 30.91 -46.28
CA MET A 54 -1.67 31.09 -44.94
C MET A 54 -2.74 31.44 -43.93
N GLN A 55 -3.72 32.28 -44.31
CA GLN A 55 -4.86 32.58 -43.45
C GLN A 55 -5.74 31.35 -43.21
N SER A 56 -5.93 30.50 -44.22
CA SER A 56 -6.64 29.24 -44.11
C SER A 56 -5.93 28.29 -43.14
N VAL A 57 -4.60 28.15 -43.25
CA VAL A 57 -3.78 27.34 -42.34
C VAL A 57 -3.88 27.87 -40.90
N LYS A 58 -3.76 29.18 -40.67
CA LYS A 58 -3.90 29.80 -39.35
C LYS A 58 -5.30 29.54 -38.76
N THR A 59 -6.34 29.64 -39.55
CA THR A 59 -7.72 29.39 -39.13
C THR A 59 -7.93 27.90 -38.74
N ILE A 60 -7.41 26.95 -39.55
CA ILE A 60 -7.49 25.53 -39.26
C ILE A 60 -6.72 25.18 -38.00
N LEU A 61 -5.52 25.75 -37.81
CA LEU A 61 -4.73 25.53 -36.58
C LEU A 61 -5.45 26.06 -35.34
N LEU A 62 -6.06 27.25 -35.44
CA LEU A 62 -6.79 27.84 -34.32
C LEU A 62 -8.05 27.04 -33.99
N LEU A 63 -8.82 26.61 -34.99
CA LEU A 63 -10.00 25.76 -34.77
C LEU A 63 -9.64 24.39 -34.21
N SER A 64 -8.59 23.75 -34.72
CA SER A 64 -8.14 22.44 -34.23
C SER A 64 -7.60 22.51 -32.80
N SER A 65 -6.84 23.57 -32.46
CA SER A 65 -6.37 23.79 -31.10
C SER A 65 -7.51 24.05 -30.12
N ALA A 66 -8.49 24.88 -30.51
CA ALA A 66 -9.67 25.14 -29.70
C ALA A 66 -10.51 23.87 -29.47
N ALA A 67 -10.71 23.06 -30.53
CA ALA A 67 -11.42 21.78 -30.42
C ALA A 67 -10.69 20.80 -29.50
N THR A 68 -9.36 20.73 -29.59
CA THR A 68 -8.55 19.88 -28.72
C THR A 68 -8.67 20.29 -27.25
N VAL A 69 -8.52 21.57 -26.94
CA VAL A 69 -8.69 22.11 -25.58
C VAL A 69 -10.08 21.80 -25.04
N PHE A 70 -11.12 22.02 -25.86
CA PHE A 70 -12.50 21.72 -25.49
C PHE A 70 -12.69 20.21 -25.16
N CYS A 71 -12.20 19.30 -26.02
CA CYS A 71 -12.26 17.87 -25.76
C CYS A 71 -11.56 17.47 -24.47
N VAL A 72 -10.36 18.01 -24.20
CA VAL A 72 -9.62 17.74 -22.96
C VAL A 72 -10.42 18.21 -21.74
N LEU A 73 -11.02 19.39 -21.79
CA LEU A 73 -11.86 19.91 -20.70
C LEU A 73 -13.09 19.04 -20.44
N VAL A 74 -13.77 18.58 -21.51
CA VAL A 74 -14.93 17.69 -21.40
C VAL A 74 -14.53 16.35 -20.77
N VAL A 75 -13.45 15.74 -21.25
CA VAL A 75 -12.94 14.46 -20.68
C VAL A 75 -12.55 14.66 -19.21
N TYR A 76 -11.85 15.73 -18.87
CA TYR A 76 -11.49 16.02 -17.49
C TYR A 76 -12.73 16.16 -16.59
N LEU A 77 -13.74 16.91 -17.05
CA LEU A 77 -15.01 17.07 -16.31
C LEU A 77 -15.70 15.71 -16.09
N LEU A 78 -15.78 14.88 -17.13
CA LEU A 78 -16.38 13.56 -17.05
C LEU A 78 -15.61 12.67 -16.06
N VAL A 79 -14.28 12.66 -16.11
CA VAL A 79 -13.44 11.88 -15.18
C VAL A 79 -13.70 12.31 -13.74
N VAL A 80 -13.73 13.61 -13.45
CA VAL A 80 -14.01 14.14 -12.10
C VAL A 80 -15.41 13.73 -11.61
N LEU A 81 -16.43 13.87 -12.46
CA LEU A 81 -17.81 13.53 -12.09
C LEU A 81 -18.01 12.03 -11.87
N PHE A 82 -17.49 11.19 -12.78
CA PHE A 82 -17.64 9.75 -12.69
C PHE A 82 -16.74 9.14 -11.61
N SER A 83 -15.53 9.66 -11.40
CA SER A 83 -14.62 9.20 -10.35
C SER A 83 -15.26 9.33 -8.97
N LYS A 84 -15.82 10.48 -8.63
CA LYS A 84 -16.54 10.65 -7.35
C LYS A 84 -17.72 9.67 -7.24
N LYS A 85 -18.54 9.56 -8.27
CA LYS A 85 -19.73 8.71 -8.25
C LYS A 85 -19.41 7.22 -8.18
N ALA A 86 -18.27 6.78 -8.70
CA ALA A 86 -17.83 5.38 -8.65
C ALA A 86 -17.10 5.02 -7.36
N ILE A 87 -16.29 5.95 -6.83
CA ILE A 87 -15.46 5.70 -5.65
C ILE A 87 -16.24 5.86 -4.34
N ASP A 88 -17.07 6.91 -4.22
CA ASP A 88 -17.83 7.20 -3.01
C ASP A 88 -18.67 6.01 -2.48
N PRO A 89 -19.39 5.22 -3.31
CA PRO A 89 -20.13 4.06 -2.83
C PRO A 89 -19.23 2.97 -2.25
N VAL A 90 -18.04 2.75 -2.83
CA VAL A 90 -17.08 1.75 -2.38
C VAL A 90 -16.49 2.15 -1.03
N VAL A 91 -16.09 3.42 -0.90
CA VAL A 91 -15.57 3.96 0.38
C VAL A 91 -16.65 3.84 1.47
N LYS A 92 -17.87 4.30 1.20
CA LYS A 92 -18.99 4.21 2.16
C LYS A 92 -19.38 2.77 2.51
N SER A 93 -19.29 1.84 1.56
CA SER A 93 -19.54 0.42 1.82
C SER A 93 -18.48 -0.15 2.75
N ASN A 94 -17.21 0.20 2.53
CA ASN A 94 -16.11 -0.24 3.38
C ASN A 94 -16.23 0.35 4.81
N GLU A 95 -16.57 1.64 4.93
CA GLU A 95 -16.82 2.28 6.24
C GLU A 95 -17.96 1.60 6.99
N ARG A 96 -19.09 1.33 6.31
CA ARG A 96 -20.22 0.62 6.91
C ARG A 96 -19.87 -0.80 7.34
N GLN A 97 -19.06 -1.51 6.56
CA GLN A 97 -18.59 -2.85 6.91
C GLN A 97 -17.71 -2.81 8.16
N LYS A 98 -16.80 -1.83 8.27
CA LYS A 98 -15.97 -1.60 9.46
C LYS A 98 -16.82 -1.29 10.70
N GLN A 99 -17.75 -0.33 10.58
CA GLN A 99 -18.66 0.01 11.65
C GLN A 99 -19.46 -1.21 12.13
N PHE A 100 -20.00 -1.99 11.20
CA PHE A 100 -20.73 -3.22 11.51
C PHE A 100 -19.86 -4.23 12.28
N ILE A 101 -18.60 -4.42 11.90
CA ILE A 101 -17.67 -5.33 12.60
C ILE A 101 -17.41 -4.82 14.02
N THR A 102 -17.21 -3.51 14.19
CA THR A 102 -16.97 -2.91 15.51
C THR A 102 -18.19 -3.05 16.41
N ASP A 103 -19.38 -2.70 15.91
CA ASP A 103 -20.64 -2.78 16.67
C ASP A 103 -20.99 -4.24 17.01
N ALA A 104 -20.93 -5.15 16.04
CA ALA A 104 -21.15 -6.58 16.26
C ALA A 104 -20.19 -7.17 17.30
N SER A 105 -18.94 -6.70 17.30
CA SER A 105 -17.92 -7.17 18.24
C SER A 105 -18.22 -6.72 19.67
N HIS A 106 -18.68 -5.49 19.87
CA HIS A 106 -19.14 -5.01 21.17
C HIS A 106 -20.36 -5.80 21.67
N GLU A 107 -21.33 -6.05 20.77
CA GLU A 107 -22.53 -6.83 21.09
C GLU A 107 -22.24 -8.32 21.36
N LEU A 108 -21.17 -8.88 20.78
CA LEU A 108 -20.75 -10.26 21.04
C LEU A 108 -19.91 -10.39 22.32
N LYS A 109 -19.14 -9.38 22.70
CA LYS A 109 -18.30 -9.43 23.90
C LYS A 109 -19.09 -9.61 25.18
N THR A 110 -20.22 -8.94 25.29
CA THR A 110 -21.12 -9.02 26.45
C THR A 110 -21.67 -10.43 26.69
N PRO A 111 -22.35 -11.11 25.75
CA PRO A 111 -22.84 -12.47 25.97
C PRO A 111 -21.73 -13.48 26.21
N ILE A 112 -20.57 -13.34 25.54
CA ILE A 112 -19.41 -14.21 25.79
C ILE A 112 -18.92 -14.07 27.24
N THR A 113 -18.86 -12.85 27.74
CA THR A 113 -18.47 -12.60 29.14
C THR A 113 -19.47 -13.21 30.10
N VAL A 114 -20.79 -13.09 29.85
CA VAL A 114 -21.82 -13.70 30.67
C VAL A 114 -21.71 -15.24 30.68
N ILE A 115 -21.52 -15.85 29.51
CA ILE A 115 -21.33 -17.32 29.40
C ILE A 115 -20.08 -17.76 30.17
N ASN A 116 -18.95 -17.05 30.02
CA ASN A 116 -17.72 -17.37 30.73
C ASN A 116 -17.91 -17.28 32.25
N THR A 117 -18.51 -16.19 32.73
CA THR A 117 -18.79 -16.00 34.16
C THR A 117 -19.74 -17.09 34.70
N SER A 118 -20.80 -17.43 33.94
CA SER A 118 -21.73 -18.46 34.33
C SER A 118 -21.08 -19.85 34.44
N LEU A 119 -20.19 -20.18 33.49
CA LEU A 119 -19.44 -21.42 33.53
C LEU A 119 -18.44 -21.46 34.71
N THR A 120 -17.81 -20.33 35.03
CA THR A 120 -16.91 -20.21 36.18
C THR A 120 -17.67 -20.40 37.49
N VAL A 121 -18.85 -19.80 37.63
CA VAL A 121 -19.70 -20.01 38.81
C VAL A 121 -20.14 -21.47 38.90
N LEU A 122 -20.53 -22.09 37.79
CA LEU A 122 -20.92 -23.51 37.77
C LEU A 122 -19.75 -24.41 38.14
N GLU A 123 -18.52 -24.10 37.72
CA GLU A 123 -17.31 -24.84 38.13
C GLU A 123 -17.05 -24.73 39.63
N MET A 124 -17.34 -23.57 40.25
CA MET A 124 -17.24 -23.39 41.69
C MET A 124 -18.27 -24.23 42.45
N ASP A 125 -19.47 -24.38 41.89
CA ASP A 125 -20.56 -25.12 42.54
C ASP A 125 -20.41 -26.64 42.41
N VAL A 126 -20.03 -27.14 41.23
CA VAL A 126 -19.99 -28.59 40.92
C VAL A 126 -18.58 -29.18 40.86
N GLY A 127 -17.56 -28.33 41.04
CA GLY A 127 -16.15 -28.67 40.89
C GLY A 127 -15.72 -28.82 39.44
N LYS A 128 -14.43 -29.10 39.25
CA LYS A 128 -13.85 -29.25 37.90
C LYS A 128 -14.51 -30.38 37.13
N GLN A 129 -15.08 -30.03 35.98
CA GLN A 129 -15.75 -30.93 35.06
C GLN A 129 -15.15 -30.75 33.65
N LYS A 130 -14.72 -31.85 33.02
CA LYS A 130 -14.13 -31.83 31.67
C LYS A 130 -14.96 -31.06 30.62
N TRP A 131 -16.28 -31.03 30.78
CA TRP A 131 -17.18 -30.30 29.85
C TRP A 131 -17.20 -28.79 30.13
N ILE A 132 -17.07 -28.41 31.42
CA ILE A 132 -16.96 -26.97 31.81
C ILE A 132 -15.64 -26.42 31.31
N ASP A 133 -14.52 -27.13 31.54
CA ASP A 133 -13.20 -26.77 31.03
C ASP A 133 -13.21 -26.56 29.49
N LYS A 134 -13.87 -27.49 28.78
CA LYS A 134 -14.04 -27.37 27.33
C LYS A 134 -14.87 -26.16 26.92
N ALA A 135 -15.95 -25.87 27.63
CA ALA A 135 -16.82 -24.74 27.33
C ALA A 135 -16.12 -23.40 27.62
N LEU A 136 -15.39 -23.29 28.74
CA LEU A 136 -14.54 -22.14 29.08
C LEU A 136 -13.49 -21.91 27.99
N ALA A 137 -12.78 -22.96 27.58
CA ALA A 137 -11.80 -22.85 26.51
C ALA A 137 -12.39 -22.39 25.16
N GLN A 138 -13.66 -22.74 24.86
CA GLN A 138 -14.35 -22.26 23.66
C GLN A 138 -14.78 -20.80 23.79
N THR A 139 -15.25 -20.35 24.98
CA THR A 139 -15.58 -18.94 25.23
C THR A 139 -14.38 -18.04 25.16
N ASP A 140 -13.24 -18.47 25.67
CA ASP A 140 -11.97 -17.72 25.56
C ASP A 140 -11.49 -17.64 24.11
N LYS A 141 -11.63 -18.71 23.36
CA LYS A 141 -11.37 -18.70 21.93
C LYS A 141 -12.26 -17.69 21.20
N LEU A 142 -13.57 -17.69 21.49
CA LEU A 142 -14.52 -16.80 20.85
C LEU A 142 -14.21 -15.33 21.17
N ARG A 143 -13.83 -15.04 22.41
CA ARG A 143 -13.35 -13.71 22.84
C ARG A 143 -12.15 -13.27 22.02
N GLY A 144 -11.11 -14.11 21.91
CA GLY A 144 -9.91 -13.82 21.15
C GLY A 144 -10.20 -13.54 19.66
N LEU A 145 -11.17 -14.25 19.06
CA LEU A 145 -11.62 -14.00 17.70
C LEU A 145 -12.28 -12.63 17.56
N VAL A 146 -13.18 -12.28 18.45
CA VAL A 146 -13.85 -10.98 18.46
C VAL A 146 -12.85 -9.84 18.64
N ASP A 147 -11.92 -9.95 19.60
CA ASP A 147 -10.90 -8.94 19.84
C ASP A 147 -9.95 -8.77 18.61
N SER A 148 -9.63 -9.87 17.92
CA SER A 148 -8.83 -9.83 16.69
C SER A 148 -9.58 -9.15 15.53
N LEU A 149 -10.89 -9.38 15.39
CA LEU A 149 -11.73 -8.73 14.39
C LEU A 149 -11.84 -7.22 14.62
N VAL A 150 -12.01 -6.79 15.89
CA VAL A 150 -12.02 -5.37 16.26
C VAL A 150 -10.69 -4.70 15.92
N SER A 151 -9.58 -5.33 16.30
CA SER A 151 -8.24 -4.80 16.05
C SER A 151 -8.00 -4.63 14.55
N LEU A 152 -8.40 -5.62 13.74
CA LEU A 152 -8.28 -5.56 12.29
C LEU A 152 -9.15 -4.44 11.68
N SER A 153 -10.39 -4.27 12.16
CA SER A 153 -11.30 -3.22 11.71
C SER A 153 -10.76 -1.81 12.02
N ARG A 154 -10.20 -1.62 13.22
CA ARG A 154 -9.64 -0.33 13.66
C ARG A 154 -8.36 0.05 12.90
N MET A 155 -7.54 -0.93 12.51
CA MET A 155 -6.32 -0.66 11.74
C MET A 155 -6.59 -0.24 10.29
N ASP A 156 -7.72 -0.67 9.73
CA ASP A 156 -8.19 -0.21 8.43
C ASP A 156 -8.74 1.26 8.48
N GLU A 157 -8.91 1.84 9.67
CA GLU A 157 -9.27 3.25 9.81
C GLU A 157 -8.00 4.11 9.65
N GLU A 158 -8.05 5.11 8.78
CA GLU A 158 -7.02 6.15 8.62
C GLU A 158 -7.03 7.14 9.82
N GLN A 159 -7.30 6.65 11.03
CA GLN A 159 -7.14 7.50 12.19
C GLN A 159 -5.65 7.75 12.42
N PRO A 160 -5.22 8.99 12.64
CA PRO A 160 -3.83 9.28 12.92
C PRO A 160 -3.43 8.53 14.19
N GLN A 161 -2.71 7.43 14.01
CA GLN A 161 -2.13 6.72 15.15
C GLN A 161 -1.21 7.69 15.89
N VAL A 162 -1.37 7.76 17.20
CA VAL A 162 -0.46 8.55 18.03
C VAL A 162 0.90 7.87 17.97
N LEU A 163 1.79 8.45 17.15
CA LEU A 163 3.17 7.98 17.04
C LEU A 163 4.00 8.68 18.11
N CYS A 164 4.66 7.93 18.98
CA CYS A 164 5.59 8.42 19.98
C CYS A 164 6.96 7.76 19.80
N ASP A 165 7.99 8.44 20.31
CA ASP A 165 9.31 7.84 20.41
C ASP A 165 9.32 6.92 21.64
N PHE A 166 9.74 5.66 21.45
CA PHE A 166 9.86 4.66 22.51
C PHE A 166 11.07 3.75 22.26
N ASN A 167 11.55 3.08 23.30
CA ASN A 167 12.60 2.09 23.19
C ASN A 167 12.01 0.77 22.66
N ILE A 168 12.20 0.52 21.37
CA ILE A 168 11.68 -0.71 20.74
C ILE A 168 12.44 -1.95 21.20
N SER A 169 13.71 -1.82 21.62
CA SER A 169 14.49 -2.94 22.14
C SER A 169 13.85 -3.50 23.41
N ASP A 170 13.45 -2.63 24.34
CA ASP A 170 12.74 -3.01 25.56
C ASP A 170 11.37 -3.60 25.22
N ALA A 171 10.62 -2.99 24.31
CA ALA A 171 9.31 -3.49 23.90
C ALA A 171 9.37 -4.90 23.31
N VAL A 172 10.39 -5.19 22.47
CA VAL A 172 10.59 -6.54 21.89
C VAL A 172 11.00 -7.53 23.00
N TYR A 173 11.96 -7.15 23.84
CA TYR A 173 12.47 -8.02 24.91
C TYR A 173 11.38 -8.39 25.92
N GLU A 174 10.70 -7.41 26.48
CA GLU A 174 9.64 -7.63 27.47
C GLU A 174 8.48 -8.46 26.92
N THR A 175 8.10 -8.21 25.66
CA THR A 175 7.03 -8.97 25.01
C THR A 175 7.47 -10.41 24.77
N ALA A 176 8.69 -10.66 24.28
CA ALA A 176 9.21 -12.00 24.09
C ALA A 176 9.32 -12.76 25.43
N GLU A 177 9.83 -12.09 26.48
CA GLU A 177 9.97 -12.65 27.81
C GLU A 177 8.61 -13.07 28.41
N SER A 178 7.55 -12.30 28.16
CA SER A 178 6.19 -12.66 28.62
C SER A 178 5.68 -14.01 28.08
N PHE A 179 6.26 -14.50 27.00
CA PHE A 179 5.95 -15.82 26.42
C PHE A 179 6.87 -16.96 26.93
N ALA A 180 7.90 -16.66 27.73
CA ALA A 180 8.90 -17.65 28.13
C ALA A 180 8.28 -18.87 28.84
N ASP A 181 7.42 -18.64 29.83
CA ASP A 181 6.76 -19.72 30.57
C ASP A 181 5.82 -20.54 29.66
N PHE A 182 5.08 -19.88 28.78
CA PHE A 182 4.19 -20.54 27.83
C PHE A 182 4.99 -21.39 26.81
N ALA A 183 6.09 -20.85 26.30
CA ALA A 183 6.98 -21.59 25.40
C ALA A 183 7.57 -22.82 26.10
N LYS A 184 8.04 -22.66 27.34
CA LYS A 184 8.59 -23.76 28.16
C LYS A 184 7.57 -24.86 28.44
N GLU A 185 6.31 -24.50 28.73
CA GLU A 185 5.22 -25.47 28.88
C GLU A 185 5.00 -26.28 27.59
N LYS A 186 5.23 -25.70 26.44
CA LYS A 186 5.14 -26.36 25.12
C LYS A 186 6.43 -27.09 24.72
N GLY A 187 7.49 -27.02 25.54
CA GLY A 187 8.77 -27.65 25.29
C GLY A 187 9.70 -26.86 24.39
N HIS A 188 9.54 -25.53 24.33
CA HIS A 188 10.36 -24.62 23.54
C HIS A 188 11.15 -23.68 24.43
N GLU A 189 12.27 -23.16 23.90
CA GLU A 189 13.06 -22.09 24.49
C GLU A 189 13.02 -20.88 23.56
N ILE A 190 12.86 -19.67 24.13
CA ILE A 190 12.94 -18.43 23.37
C ILE A 190 14.36 -17.90 23.46
N VAL A 191 15.01 -17.75 22.30
CA VAL A 191 16.36 -17.18 22.17
C VAL A 191 16.24 -15.82 21.52
N THR A 192 16.77 -14.78 22.18
CA THR A 192 16.70 -13.39 21.70
C THR A 192 18.07 -12.87 21.25
N ASP A 193 18.12 -12.20 20.10
CA ASP A 193 19.26 -11.43 19.59
C ASP A 193 18.80 -9.99 19.29
N ILE A 194 18.68 -9.18 20.34
CA ILE A 194 18.10 -7.86 20.31
C ILE A 194 19.21 -6.80 20.43
N GLU A 195 19.33 -5.95 19.42
CA GLU A 195 20.20 -4.78 19.46
C GLU A 195 19.66 -3.78 20.47
N ASN A 196 20.49 -3.34 21.44
CA ASN A 196 20.09 -2.49 22.56
C ASN A 196 19.83 -1.04 22.13
N ASP A 197 19.03 -0.35 22.91
CA ASP A 197 18.83 1.11 22.89
C ASP A 197 18.37 1.68 21.53
N ILE A 198 17.57 0.91 20.80
CA ILE A 198 16.97 1.41 19.55
C ILE A 198 15.72 2.23 19.91
N VAL A 199 15.77 3.54 19.67
CA VAL A 199 14.59 4.40 19.72
C VAL A 199 13.87 4.36 18.38
N PHE A 200 12.58 4.08 18.41
CA PHE A 200 11.72 4.02 17.23
C PHE A 200 10.50 4.91 17.41
N LYS A 201 10.14 5.65 16.33
CA LYS A 201 8.94 6.48 16.31
C LYS A 201 7.78 5.71 15.73
N GLY A 202 6.85 5.29 16.58
CA GLY A 202 5.73 4.45 16.18
C GLY A 202 4.65 4.35 17.24
N ASN A 203 3.69 3.45 17.02
CA ASN A 203 2.71 3.10 18.03
C ASN A 203 3.21 1.88 18.81
N GLU A 204 3.67 2.10 20.04
CA GLU A 204 4.25 1.06 20.90
C GLU A 204 3.28 -0.12 21.11
N TYR A 205 2.00 0.15 21.35
CA TYR A 205 0.98 -0.89 21.55
C TYR A 205 0.87 -1.82 20.33
N SER A 206 0.80 -1.23 19.13
CA SER A 206 0.74 -2.00 17.87
C SER A 206 2.00 -2.82 17.64
N VAL A 207 3.18 -2.26 17.95
CA VAL A 207 4.45 -2.99 17.82
C VAL A 207 4.52 -4.16 18.81
N ARG A 208 4.14 -3.97 20.07
CA ARG A 208 4.03 -5.07 21.05
C ARG A 208 3.05 -6.14 20.59
N GLN A 209 1.94 -5.74 20.00
CA GLN A 209 0.96 -6.68 19.41
C GLN A 209 1.54 -7.47 18.24
N LEU A 210 2.33 -6.83 17.35
CA LEU A 210 3.05 -7.52 16.28
C LEU A 210 3.98 -8.61 16.83
N ILE A 211 4.77 -8.28 17.84
CA ILE A 211 5.71 -9.23 18.45
C ILE A 211 4.94 -10.39 19.10
N SER A 212 3.87 -10.09 19.83
CA SER A 212 3.00 -11.10 20.44
C SER A 212 2.41 -12.06 19.41
N ILE A 213 1.95 -11.56 18.27
CA ILE A 213 1.40 -12.38 17.18
C ILE A 213 2.48 -13.31 16.60
N LEU A 214 3.67 -12.80 16.33
CA LEU A 214 4.76 -13.60 15.77
C LEU A 214 5.26 -14.65 16.75
N THR A 215 5.40 -14.28 18.03
CA THR A 215 5.86 -15.20 19.08
C THR A 215 4.82 -16.30 19.37
N ASP A 216 3.53 -15.93 19.49
CA ASP A 216 2.43 -16.90 19.68
C ASP A 216 2.35 -17.88 18.51
N ASN A 217 2.50 -17.37 17.28
CA ASN A 217 2.55 -18.21 16.08
C ASN A 217 3.73 -19.19 16.13
N ALA A 218 4.92 -18.72 16.50
CA ALA A 218 6.10 -19.57 16.62
C ALA A 218 5.89 -20.65 17.70
N VAL A 219 5.41 -20.31 18.90
CA VAL A 219 5.13 -21.29 19.97
C VAL A 219 4.11 -22.34 19.54
N LYS A 220 3.08 -21.96 18.78
CA LYS A 220 2.04 -22.90 18.32
C LYS A 220 2.50 -23.88 17.25
N TYR A 221 3.42 -23.44 16.37
CA TYR A 221 3.78 -24.19 15.16
C TYR A 221 5.19 -24.75 15.19
N ALA A 222 6.02 -24.37 16.15
CA ALA A 222 7.36 -24.92 16.29
C ALA A 222 7.34 -26.46 16.47
N SER A 223 8.36 -27.12 15.95
CA SER A 223 8.62 -28.53 16.20
C SER A 223 9.06 -28.73 17.66
N VAL A 224 8.51 -29.73 18.33
CA VAL A 224 8.77 -29.97 19.76
C VAL A 224 10.27 -30.03 20.07
N GLY A 225 10.69 -29.34 21.12
CA GLY A 225 12.09 -29.28 21.54
C GLY A 225 12.97 -28.32 20.74
N SER A 226 12.41 -27.58 19.78
CA SER A 226 13.18 -26.60 19.01
C SER A 226 13.13 -25.20 19.62
N PRO A 227 14.21 -24.40 19.50
CA PRO A 227 14.21 -23.03 19.94
C PRO A 227 13.35 -22.14 19.02
N ILE A 228 12.85 -21.05 19.59
CA ILE A 228 12.20 -19.94 18.90
C ILE A 228 13.18 -18.77 18.93
N GLU A 229 13.60 -18.31 17.77
CA GLU A 229 14.59 -17.24 17.66
C GLU A 229 13.88 -15.93 17.36
N ILE A 230 14.12 -14.90 18.18
CA ILE A 230 13.59 -13.54 17.98
C ILE A 230 14.76 -12.57 17.90
N SER A 231 14.82 -11.80 16.84
CA SER A 231 15.88 -10.79 16.68
C SER A 231 15.32 -9.41 16.29
N LEU A 232 16.03 -8.39 16.76
CA LEU A 232 15.78 -6.99 16.41
C LEU A 232 17.09 -6.35 15.99
N LYS A 233 17.11 -5.76 14.81
CA LYS A 233 18.27 -5.03 14.27
C LYS A 233 17.85 -3.69 13.70
N LYS A 234 18.71 -2.69 13.88
CA LYS A 234 18.53 -1.38 13.23
C LYS A 234 18.75 -1.51 11.73
N SER A 235 17.94 -0.81 10.94
CA SER A 235 18.05 -0.73 9.48
C SER A 235 18.27 0.72 9.04
N LYS A 236 18.67 0.94 7.78
CA LYS A 236 18.88 2.29 7.22
C LYS A 236 17.66 3.20 7.29
N ARG A 237 16.45 2.64 7.31
CA ARG A 237 15.18 3.39 7.25
C ARG A 237 14.21 3.04 8.38
N GLY A 238 14.67 2.34 9.41
CA GLY A 238 13.82 1.88 10.51
C GLY A 238 14.42 0.69 11.23
N VAL A 239 13.62 -0.33 11.51
CA VAL A 239 14.02 -1.54 12.21
C VAL A 239 13.52 -2.80 11.51
N VAL A 240 14.21 -3.91 11.74
CA VAL A 240 13.83 -5.24 11.25
C VAL A 240 13.68 -6.16 12.46
N ILE A 241 12.50 -6.73 12.60
CA ILE A 241 12.17 -7.75 13.62
C ILE A 241 12.05 -9.08 12.89
N LYS A 242 12.71 -10.10 13.37
CA LYS A 242 12.61 -11.45 12.84
C LYS A 242 12.16 -12.41 13.92
N CYS A 243 11.28 -13.32 13.56
CA CYS A 243 10.88 -14.46 14.40
C CYS A 243 11.02 -15.73 13.59
N ALA A 244 11.80 -16.68 14.06
CA ALA A 244 12.07 -17.92 13.35
C ALA A 244 11.89 -19.14 14.25
N ASN A 245 11.36 -20.22 13.69
CA ASN A 245 11.19 -21.51 14.37
C ASN A 245 11.36 -22.68 13.39
N LEU A 246 11.69 -23.83 13.90
CA LEU A 246 11.63 -25.07 13.13
C LEU A 246 10.16 -25.49 12.97
N CYS A 247 9.78 -25.86 11.76
CA CYS A 247 8.42 -26.29 11.43
C CYS A 247 8.48 -27.38 10.35
N GLU A 248 7.82 -28.49 10.57
CA GLU A 248 7.73 -29.56 9.58
C GLU A 248 6.83 -29.16 8.42
N ASN A 249 7.26 -29.49 7.18
CA ASN A 249 6.48 -29.34 5.96
C ASN A 249 6.07 -27.88 5.63
N VAL A 250 7.04 -26.98 5.56
CA VAL A 250 6.82 -25.63 5.05
C VAL A 250 6.69 -25.68 3.53
N ASP A 251 5.50 -25.36 3.01
CA ASP A 251 5.26 -25.22 1.57
C ASP A 251 5.54 -23.77 1.14
N GLU A 252 6.57 -23.59 0.34
CA GLU A 252 6.98 -22.26 -0.15
C GLU A 252 5.88 -21.57 -0.99
N SER A 253 5.07 -22.34 -1.70
CA SER A 253 3.99 -21.82 -2.54
C SER A 253 2.85 -21.17 -1.75
N GLU A 254 2.75 -21.49 -0.46
CA GLU A 254 1.71 -20.99 0.43
C GLU A 254 2.18 -19.84 1.34
N LEU A 255 3.50 -19.56 1.42
CA LEU A 255 4.03 -18.56 2.34
C LEU A 255 3.43 -17.17 2.17
N SER A 256 3.18 -16.74 0.94
CA SER A 256 2.54 -15.45 0.66
C SER A 256 1.09 -15.39 1.14
N LYS A 257 0.38 -16.51 1.13
CA LYS A 257 -1.03 -16.61 1.55
C LYS A 257 -1.18 -16.61 3.07
N LEU A 258 -0.09 -16.85 3.83
CA LEU A 258 -0.14 -16.84 5.31
C LEU A 258 -0.64 -15.51 5.88
N PHE A 259 -0.50 -14.42 5.12
CA PHE A 259 -0.92 -13.07 5.50
C PHE A 259 -2.34 -12.72 5.02
N ASP A 260 -3.01 -13.63 4.29
CA ASP A 260 -4.40 -13.43 3.87
C ASP A 260 -5.35 -13.64 5.06
N ARG A 261 -6.41 -12.84 5.11
CA ARG A 261 -7.43 -12.93 6.18
C ARG A 261 -8.11 -14.31 6.14
N PHE A 262 -8.22 -14.96 7.30
CA PHE A 262 -8.83 -16.28 7.49
C PHE A 262 -8.09 -17.44 6.80
N TYR A 263 -6.93 -17.19 6.21
CA TYR A 263 -6.14 -18.26 5.61
C TYR A 263 -5.52 -19.15 6.69
N ARG A 264 -5.58 -20.46 6.45
CA ARG A 264 -4.95 -21.50 7.29
C ARG A 264 -4.48 -22.63 6.37
N GLY A 265 -3.22 -23.02 6.47
CA GLY A 265 -2.70 -24.18 5.75
C GLY A 265 -3.47 -25.46 6.11
N ASP A 266 -3.62 -26.38 5.16
CA ASP A 266 -4.50 -27.54 5.28
C ASP A 266 -4.25 -28.43 6.50
N LYS A 267 -3.00 -28.57 6.93
CA LYS A 267 -2.62 -29.38 8.11
C LYS A 267 -2.89 -28.69 9.45
N SER A 268 -3.06 -27.37 9.47
CA SER A 268 -3.35 -26.60 10.70
C SER A 268 -4.83 -26.55 11.05
N ARG A 269 -5.71 -26.96 10.12
CA ARG A 269 -7.17 -26.90 10.31
C ARG A 269 -7.71 -27.75 11.44
N SER A 270 -7.03 -28.85 11.80
CA SER A 270 -7.58 -29.88 12.70
C SER A 270 -7.07 -29.86 14.14
N SER A 271 -5.91 -29.26 14.46
CA SER A 271 -5.30 -29.49 15.78
C SER A 271 -4.70 -28.29 16.52
N LYS A 272 -4.24 -27.23 15.84
CA LYS A 272 -3.56 -26.09 16.48
C LYS A 272 -4.40 -24.82 16.30
N GLY A 273 -5.19 -24.48 17.31
CA GLY A 273 -6.19 -23.40 17.28
C GLY A 273 -5.65 -22.02 16.88
N GLY A 274 -6.24 -21.44 15.84
CA GLY A 274 -6.02 -20.06 15.39
C GLY A 274 -7.06 -19.73 14.33
N TYR A 275 -7.44 -18.46 14.17
CA TYR A 275 -8.51 -18.02 13.27
C TYR A 275 -8.02 -17.56 11.89
N GLY A 276 -6.71 -17.58 11.67
CA GLY A 276 -6.11 -17.02 10.43
C GLY A 276 -6.19 -15.49 10.35
N ILE A 277 -6.30 -14.82 11.50
CA ILE A 277 -6.38 -13.34 11.58
C ILE A 277 -5.04 -12.75 12.06
N GLY A 278 -4.28 -13.48 12.87
CA GLY A 278 -3.08 -12.94 13.50
C GLY A 278 -2.05 -12.42 12.49
N LEU A 279 -1.64 -13.21 11.51
CA LEU A 279 -0.65 -12.78 10.53
C LEU A 279 -1.15 -11.67 9.59
N SER A 280 -2.44 -11.64 9.24
CA SER A 280 -3.02 -10.53 8.49
C SER A 280 -3.04 -9.24 9.32
N LEU A 281 -3.25 -9.33 10.64
CA LEU A 281 -3.13 -8.21 11.56
C LEU A 281 -1.67 -7.74 11.67
N ALA A 282 -0.71 -8.67 11.77
CA ALA A 282 0.72 -8.34 11.75
C ALA A 282 1.10 -7.57 10.48
N LYS A 283 0.55 -7.97 9.33
CA LYS A 283 0.74 -7.26 8.06
C LYS A 283 0.18 -5.83 8.11
N SER A 284 -1.05 -5.64 8.58
CA SER A 284 -1.65 -4.31 8.73
C SER A 284 -0.84 -3.42 9.68
N ILE A 285 -0.27 -3.97 10.76
CA ILE A 285 0.62 -3.22 11.67
C ILE A 285 1.88 -2.75 10.93
N CYS A 286 2.52 -3.61 10.16
CA CYS A 286 3.69 -3.25 9.37
C CYS A 286 3.37 -2.18 8.33
N GLU A 287 2.26 -2.31 7.59
CA GLU A 287 1.78 -1.34 6.60
C GLU A 287 1.49 0.03 7.25
N ALA A 288 0.86 0.07 8.43
CA ALA A 288 0.61 1.29 9.19
C ALA A 288 1.91 2.02 9.60
N HIS A 289 3.02 1.27 9.76
CA HIS A 289 4.37 1.79 9.99
C HIS A 289 5.18 1.88 8.68
N LYS A 290 4.54 2.02 7.51
CA LYS A 290 5.16 2.15 6.18
C LYS A 290 6.16 1.03 5.85
N GLY A 291 6.04 -0.10 6.52
CA GLY A 291 6.88 -1.28 6.40
C GLY A 291 6.19 -2.40 5.63
N ASP A 292 6.73 -3.59 5.78
CA ASP A 292 6.18 -4.82 5.19
C ASP A 292 6.52 -6.02 6.06
N ILE A 293 5.83 -7.14 5.84
CA ILE A 293 6.09 -8.42 6.49
C ILE A 293 6.09 -9.55 5.46
N PHE A 294 7.04 -10.44 5.57
CA PHE A 294 7.12 -11.62 4.72
C PHE A 294 7.63 -12.83 5.48
N ALA A 295 7.32 -14.00 4.95
CA ALA A 295 7.81 -15.27 5.45
C ALA A 295 8.76 -15.91 4.45
N LYS A 296 9.82 -16.53 4.95
CA LYS A 296 10.77 -17.29 4.14
C LYS A 296 11.04 -18.65 4.77
N LYS A 297 11.23 -19.64 3.91
CA LYS A 297 11.79 -20.93 4.31
C LYS A 297 13.31 -20.84 4.34
N ILE A 298 13.91 -21.26 5.44
CA ILE A 298 15.36 -21.34 5.63
C ILE A 298 15.76 -22.80 5.78
N GLY A 299 16.52 -23.32 4.80
CA GLY A 299 16.82 -24.75 4.76
C GLY A 299 15.57 -25.62 4.56
N GLU A 300 15.54 -26.82 5.13
CA GLU A 300 14.44 -27.77 4.91
C GLU A 300 13.23 -27.52 5.81
N ASN A 301 13.45 -27.20 7.09
CA ASN A 301 12.43 -27.24 8.14
C ASN A 301 12.40 -25.99 9.03
N LYS A 302 12.88 -24.84 8.59
CA LYS A 302 12.83 -23.57 9.34
C LYS A 302 12.02 -22.54 8.59
N ILE A 303 11.10 -21.88 9.27
CA ILE A 303 10.38 -20.70 8.77
C ILE A 303 10.88 -19.47 9.52
N GLU A 304 11.07 -18.37 8.80
CA GLU A 304 11.42 -17.06 9.35
C GLU A 304 10.40 -16.04 8.88
N PHE A 305 9.75 -15.38 9.81
CA PHE A 305 8.94 -14.19 9.58
C PHE A 305 9.82 -12.96 9.78
N THR A 306 9.85 -12.09 8.79
CA THR A 306 10.59 -10.84 8.82
C THR A 306 9.63 -9.68 8.71
N ALA A 307 9.56 -8.84 9.74
CA ALA A 307 8.77 -7.62 9.78
C ALA A 307 9.71 -6.41 9.70
N GLU A 308 9.50 -5.57 8.70
CA GLU A 308 10.20 -4.30 8.52
C GLU A 308 9.29 -3.17 8.96
N LEU A 309 9.75 -2.30 9.87
CA LEU A 309 9.05 -1.09 10.26
C LEU A 309 9.90 0.12 9.85
N LYS A 310 9.27 1.13 9.24
CA LYS A 310 9.93 2.33 8.74
C LYS A 310 9.44 3.57 9.49
N ILE A 311 10.31 4.56 9.53
CA ILE A 311 10.03 5.85 10.19
C ILE A 311 9.36 6.82 9.21
#